data_6c1b89924519bf6d592ea7662fdbc02d
#
_entry.id   6c1b89924519bf6d592ea7662fdbc02d
#
_cell.length_a   1.000
_cell.length_b   1.000
_cell.length_c   1.000
_cell.angle_alpha   90.00
_cell.angle_beta   90.00
_cell.angle_gamma   90.00
#
_symmetry.space_group_name_H-M   'P 1'
#
loop_
_entity.id
_entity.type
_entity.pdbx_description
1 polymer ?
#
loop_
_entity_poly.entity_id
_entity_poly.type
_entity_poly.pdbx_seq_one_letter_code
_entity_poly.pdbx_strand_id
1 'polypeptide(L)'
;MRKYLFVFILIPLCLLNSCEADRLTINVSDSSIRLDVKRLDKALLPIDTSNIIAKHTQLKEEFGDFADVFFRYMLQTNGLKDLSTLPSMANEQVYPLVMTVQEGILSMEDEIVYQMELLEDGFKHLNYYFPEATTPDIVLMNSWFQYGIFTTDSVLAVGLDFFISDTIIKKNYPPQLYSYMKKDMQPDYIAVNAMYGWLHYQVHPITGDESTLLDHMVYKGKVRYLLEAMFPMEKESTIMNYSEEELAWCYKKQLAVWRELTKVNEKNQATIYEKKKSEISKWVAPGPFTSALSEEATDRMGEWVGLQMARDYMRENPETSIPDMLQQNSRKFLKYYNPKR
;
A
#
# COMPACT_ATOMS: atom_id res chain seq x y z
N MET A 1 43.81 -69.44 -3.06
CA MET A 1 43.49 -68.22 -3.84
C MET A 1 42.13 -67.69 -3.37
N ARG A 2 42.14 -66.64 -2.51
CA ARG A 2 40.92 -66.10 -1.89
C ARG A 2 40.51 -64.84 -2.68
N LYS A 3 39.38 -64.85 -3.40
CA LYS A 3 38.82 -63.72 -4.16
C LYS A 3 38.08 -62.82 -3.19
N TYR A 4 38.52 -61.56 -3.05
CA TYR A 4 37.82 -60.51 -2.32
C TYR A 4 36.81 -59.88 -3.28
N LEU A 5 35.52 -59.99 -2.92
CA LEU A 5 34.42 -59.35 -3.59
C LEU A 5 34.25 -57.93 -3.01
N PHE A 6 34.64 -56.91 -3.74
CA PHE A 6 34.35 -55.53 -3.36
C PHE A 6 32.90 -55.18 -3.70
N VAL A 7 32.05 -55.06 -2.67
CA VAL A 7 30.69 -54.52 -2.82
C VAL A 7 30.77 -53.02 -2.76
N PHE A 8 30.59 -52.37 -3.94
CA PHE A 8 30.38 -50.94 -4.00
C PHE A 8 28.96 -50.61 -3.51
N ILE A 9 28.81 -50.09 -2.28
CA ILE A 9 27.58 -49.53 -1.79
C ILE A 9 27.43 -48.14 -2.43
N LEU A 10 26.57 -48.03 -3.45
CA LEU A 10 26.12 -46.76 -4.00
C LEU A 10 25.16 -46.15 -3.01
N ILE A 11 25.62 -45.18 -2.20
CA ILE A 11 24.77 -44.35 -1.35
C ILE A 11 24.06 -43.35 -2.29
N PRO A 12 22.70 -43.43 -2.44
CA PRO A 12 22.00 -42.38 -3.17
C PRO A 12 22.14 -41.08 -2.39
N LEU A 13 22.84 -40.13 -3.01
CA LEU A 13 22.88 -38.74 -2.56
C LEU A 13 21.49 -38.17 -2.81
N CYS A 14 20.60 -38.33 -1.82
CA CYS A 14 19.34 -37.56 -1.78
C CYS A 14 19.71 -36.09 -1.70
N LEU A 15 19.66 -35.42 -2.85
CA LEU A 15 19.57 -33.96 -2.90
C LEU A 15 18.28 -33.60 -2.17
N LEU A 16 18.39 -33.30 -0.89
CA LEU A 16 17.37 -32.56 -0.17
C LEU A 16 17.30 -31.19 -0.84
N ASN A 17 16.43 -31.08 -1.85
CA ASN A 17 15.89 -29.78 -2.16
C ASN A 17 15.11 -29.36 -0.91
N SER A 18 15.78 -28.72 0.03
CA SER A 18 15.15 -27.91 1.04
C SER A 18 14.37 -26.85 0.26
N CYS A 19 13.08 -27.05 0.12
CA CYS A 19 12.17 -25.98 -0.16
C CYS A 19 12.37 -25.04 1.05
N GLU A 20 13.14 -23.96 0.90
CA GLU A 20 13.16 -22.87 1.87
C GLU A 20 11.71 -22.42 1.95
N ALA A 21 11.03 -22.80 3.03
CA ALA A 21 9.71 -22.26 3.35
C ALA A 21 9.90 -20.74 3.36
N ASP A 22 9.11 -20.06 2.56
CA ASP A 22 9.16 -18.59 2.51
C ASP A 22 8.99 -18.10 3.95
N ARG A 23 10.00 -17.42 4.48
CA ARG A 23 10.04 -16.94 5.86
C ARG A 23 8.87 -16.02 6.23
N LEU A 24 8.16 -15.51 5.23
CA LEU A 24 7.00 -14.65 5.40
C LEU A 24 5.70 -15.45 5.51
N THR A 25 5.69 -16.72 5.08
CA THR A 25 4.52 -17.60 5.17
C THR A 25 4.42 -18.16 6.59
N ILE A 26 3.63 -17.49 7.42
CA ILE A 26 3.35 -17.88 8.82
C ILE A 26 1.89 -18.28 8.97
N ASN A 27 1.61 -19.14 9.95
CA ASN A 27 0.23 -19.51 10.27
C ASN A 27 -0.35 -18.53 11.30
N VAL A 28 -1.40 -17.81 10.95
CA VAL A 28 -2.10 -16.85 11.81
C VAL A 28 -3.55 -17.28 12.12
N SER A 29 -3.92 -18.54 11.85
CA SER A 29 -5.29 -19.06 12.03
C SER A 29 -5.81 -18.94 13.47
N ASP A 30 -4.92 -18.97 14.46
CA ASP A 30 -5.26 -18.86 15.87
C ASP A 30 -5.40 -17.42 16.37
N SER A 31 -5.19 -16.44 15.50
CA SER A 31 -5.33 -15.02 15.84
C SER A 31 -6.79 -14.65 16.14
N SER A 32 -6.99 -13.91 17.22
CA SER A 32 -8.31 -13.40 17.61
C SER A 32 -8.65 -12.04 16.99
N ILE A 33 -7.75 -11.48 16.16
CA ILE A 33 -7.99 -10.19 15.49
C ILE A 33 -9.26 -10.28 14.64
N ARG A 34 -10.13 -9.28 14.82
CA ARG A 34 -11.31 -9.02 13.98
C ARG A 34 -11.39 -7.54 13.69
N LEU A 35 -11.71 -7.19 12.46
CA LEU A 35 -11.88 -5.80 12.06
C LEU A 35 -13.32 -5.36 12.34
N ASP A 36 -13.50 -4.21 12.99
CA ASP A 36 -14.78 -3.51 13.02
C ASP A 36 -14.90 -2.66 11.75
N VAL A 37 -15.74 -3.13 10.80
CA VAL A 37 -15.90 -2.49 9.49
C VAL A 37 -17.22 -1.73 9.44
N LYS A 38 -17.12 -0.40 9.38
CA LYS A 38 -18.27 0.52 9.32
C LYS A 38 -18.46 1.07 7.90
N ARG A 39 -19.69 1.12 7.43
CA ARG A 39 -20.08 1.50 6.06
C ARG A 39 -20.65 2.92 6.04
N LEU A 40 -19.77 3.94 6.13
CA LEU A 40 -20.19 5.35 6.05
C LEU A 40 -20.83 5.68 4.70
N ASP A 41 -20.36 5.06 3.60
CA ASP A 41 -20.97 5.17 2.28
C ASP A 41 -22.44 4.78 2.29
N LYS A 42 -22.81 3.66 2.91
CA LYS A 42 -24.22 3.18 3.02
C LYS A 42 -25.02 3.96 4.07
N ALA A 43 -24.38 4.34 5.17
CA ALA A 43 -25.03 5.11 6.22
C ALA A 43 -25.36 6.54 5.78
N LEU A 44 -24.54 7.14 4.92
CA LEU A 44 -24.73 8.50 4.43
C LEU A 44 -25.62 8.57 3.20
N LEU A 45 -25.45 7.67 2.24
CA LEU A 45 -26.08 7.73 0.92
C LEU A 45 -27.18 6.67 0.73
N PRO A 46 -28.31 7.01 0.10
CA PRO A 46 -28.67 8.35 -0.34
C PRO A 46 -28.91 9.31 0.84
N ILE A 47 -28.69 10.60 0.61
CA ILE A 47 -28.97 11.62 1.64
C ILE A 47 -30.49 11.80 1.76
N ASP A 48 -31.04 11.38 2.90
CA ASP A 48 -32.44 11.63 3.26
C ASP A 48 -32.55 12.97 3.99
N THR A 49 -33.20 13.94 3.34
CA THR A 49 -33.42 15.27 3.91
C THR A 49 -34.76 15.36 4.68
N SER A 50 -35.56 14.31 4.71
CA SER A 50 -36.88 14.30 5.39
C SER A 50 -36.74 14.22 6.92
N ASN A 51 -35.67 13.59 7.41
CA ASN A 51 -35.38 13.45 8.85
C ASN A 51 -33.92 13.73 9.20
N ILE A 52 -33.48 14.96 8.94
CA ILE A 52 -32.10 15.41 9.09
C ILE A 52 -31.56 15.21 10.51
N ILE A 53 -32.37 15.51 11.53
CA ILE A 53 -31.93 15.41 12.93
C ILE A 53 -31.60 13.94 13.28
N ALA A 54 -32.48 13.01 12.91
CA ALA A 54 -32.23 11.58 13.15
C ALA A 54 -31.02 11.07 12.38
N LYS A 55 -30.83 11.51 11.13
CA LYS A 55 -29.64 11.15 10.33
C LYS A 55 -28.35 11.68 10.93
N HIS A 56 -28.32 12.93 11.40
CA HIS A 56 -27.15 13.50 12.10
C HIS A 56 -26.85 12.72 13.39
N THR A 57 -27.88 12.38 14.17
CA THR A 57 -27.71 11.59 15.39
C THR A 57 -27.13 10.22 15.08
N GLN A 58 -27.71 9.51 14.12
CA GLN A 58 -27.22 8.21 13.66
C GLN A 58 -25.74 8.27 13.27
N LEU A 59 -25.37 9.18 12.37
CA LEU A 59 -24.00 9.29 11.87
C LEU A 59 -23.00 9.62 12.99
N LYS A 60 -23.40 10.45 13.95
CA LYS A 60 -22.57 10.78 15.09
C LYS A 60 -22.41 9.61 16.07
N GLU A 61 -23.46 8.85 16.33
CA GLU A 61 -23.43 7.69 17.23
C GLU A 61 -22.61 6.54 16.61
N GLU A 62 -22.73 6.31 15.30
CA GLU A 62 -22.08 5.20 14.60
C GLU A 62 -20.58 5.48 14.31
N PHE A 63 -20.25 6.72 13.91
CA PHE A 63 -18.89 7.07 13.45
C PHE A 63 -18.12 8.00 14.43
N GLY A 64 -18.73 8.43 15.51
CA GLY A 64 -18.08 9.22 16.56
C GLY A 64 -17.40 10.47 16.04
N ASP A 65 -16.17 10.70 16.50
CA ASP A 65 -15.36 11.86 16.09
C ASP A 65 -14.93 11.80 14.62
N PHE A 66 -14.86 10.59 14.04
CA PHE A 66 -14.54 10.44 12.61
C PHE A 66 -15.59 11.11 11.72
N ALA A 67 -16.85 11.13 12.11
CA ALA A 67 -17.88 11.88 11.36
C ALA A 67 -17.52 13.36 11.21
N ASP A 68 -17.01 14.03 12.28
CA ASP A 68 -16.56 15.42 12.19
C ASP A 68 -15.32 15.57 11.28
N VAL A 69 -14.38 14.62 11.32
CA VAL A 69 -13.23 14.56 10.40
C VAL A 69 -13.70 14.46 8.95
N PHE A 70 -14.61 13.53 8.65
CA PHE A 70 -15.14 13.33 7.31
C PHE A 70 -15.84 14.60 6.77
N PHE A 71 -16.78 15.14 7.51
CA PHE A 71 -17.55 16.28 7.01
C PHE A 71 -16.77 17.59 6.97
N ARG A 72 -15.95 17.89 8.00
CA ARG A 72 -15.23 19.17 8.08
C ARG A 72 -13.96 19.20 7.27
N TYR A 73 -13.14 18.16 7.38
CA TYR A 73 -11.79 18.16 6.78
C TYR A 73 -11.79 17.53 5.38
N MET A 74 -12.48 16.41 5.18
CA MET A 74 -12.49 15.76 3.88
C MET A 74 -13.42 16.45 2.91
N LEU A 75 -14.67 16.69 3.30
CA LEU A 75 -15.68 17.31 2.43
C LEU A 75 -15.76 18.83 2.55
N GLN A 76 -14.98 19.44 3.44
CA GLN A 76 -14.88 20.89 3.65
C GLN A 76 -16.23 21.56 3.90
N THR A 77 -17.10 20.91 4.67
CA THR A 77 -18.43 21.41 5.07
C THR A 77 -18.40 22.05 6.47
N ASN A 78 -19.53 22.55 6.93
CA ASN A 78 -19.68 23.06 8.30
C ASN A 78 -19.71 21.96 9.39
N GLY A 79 -19.65 20.68 8.98
CA GLY A 79 -19.72 19.52 9.87
C GLY A 79 -21.15 19.16 10.28
N LEU A 80 -21.31 18.04 10.99
CA LEU A 80 -22.65 17.54 11.39
C LEU A 80 -23.37 18.42 12.44
N LYS A 81 -22.69 19.36 13.08
CA LYS A 81 -23.36 20.29 14.01
C LYS A 81 -24.26 21.29 13.28
N ASP A 82 -23.99 21.54 12.01
CA ASP A 82 -24.82 22.40 11.15
C ASP A 82 -25.85 21.54 10.39
N LEU A 83 -27.12 21.71 10.72
CA LEU A 83 -28.22 20.98 10.08
C LEU A 83 -28.37 21.25 8.58
N SER A 84 -27.75 22.31 8.06
CA SER A 84 -27.72 22.61 6.63
C SER A 84 -26.69 21.77 5.85
N THR A 85 -25.77 21.08 6.53
CA THR A 85 -24.71 20.31 5.88
C THR A 85 -25.25 19.26 4.93
N LEU A 86 -26.09 18.32 5.38
CA LEU A 86 -26.63 17.28 4.52
C LEU A 86 -27.50 17.85 3.38
N PRO A 87 -28.43 18.80 3.62
CA PRO A 87 -29.17 19.43 2.51
C PRO A 87 -28.27 20.10 1.48
N SER A 88 -27.20 20.79 1.91
CA SER A 88 -26.28 21.46 0.99
C SER A 88 -25.48 20.46 0.12
N MET A 89 -25.20 19.27 0.63
CA MET A 89 -24.55 18.20 -0.11
C MET A 89 -25.48 17.55 -1.16
N ALA A 90 -26.78 17.51 -0.92
CA ALA A 90 -27.78 16.99 -1.85
C ALA A 90 -28.13 17.99 -2.98
N ASN A 91 -27.14 18.77 -3.46
CA ASN A 91 -27.37 19.76 -4.52
C ASN A 91 -27.49 19.12 -5.91
N GLU A 92 -28.27 19.75 -6.81
CA GLU A 92 -28.59 19.23 -8.14
C GLU A 92 -27.38 19.07 -9.08
N GLN A 93 -26.26 19.74 -8.82
CA GLN A 93 -25.10 19.75 -9.72
C GLN A 93 -24.15 18.59 -9.47
N VAL A 94 -23.85 18.27 -8.22
CA VAL A 94 -22.82 17.29 -7.84
C VAL A 94 -23.42 15.97 -7.36
N TYR A 95 -24.57 16.03 -6.68
CA TYR A 95 -25.19 14.87 -6.07
C TYR A 95 -25.52 13.73 -7.04
N PRO A 96 -26.01 13.96 -8.29
CA PRO A 96 -26.23 12.87 -9.24
C PRO A 96 -24.95 12.08 -9.57
N LEU A 97 -23.80 12.76 -9.68
CA LEU A 97 -22.51 12.08 -9.90
C LEU A 97 -22.14 11.24 -8.68
N VAL A 98 -22.30 11.78 -7.47
CA VAL A 98 -22.04 11.04 -6.22
C VAL A 98 -22.89 9.78 -6.14
N MET A 99 -24.17 9.84 -6.54
CA MET A 99 -25.05 8.68 -6.56
C MET A 99 -24.64 7.65 -7.62
N THR A 100 -24.20 8.10 -8.81
CA THR A 100 -23.66 7.20 -9.84
C THR A 100 -22.41 6.47 -9.33
N VAL A 101 -21.51 7.18 -8.62
CA VAL A 101 -20.34 6.59 -7.98
C VAL A 101 -20.75 5.59 -6.90
N GLN A 102 -21.77 5.94 -6.08
CA GLN A 102 -22.28 5.03 -5.04
C GLN A 102 -22.88 3.75 -5.63
N GLU A 103 -23.60 3.83 -6.73
CA GLU A 103 -24.09 2.65 -7.46
C GLU A 103 -22.93 1.75 -7.93
N GLY A 104 -21.84 2.36 -8.43
CA GLY A 104 -20.61 1.65 -8.76
C GLY A 104 -19.98 0.96 -7.55
N ILE A 105 -19.90 1.63 -6.40
CA ILE A 105 -19.42 1.03 -5.15
C ILE A 105 -20.27 -0.17 -4.74
N LEU A 106 -21.60 -0.02 -4.80
CA LEU A 106 -22.52 -1.11 -4.45
C LEU A 106 -22.43 -2.30 -5.41
N SER A 107 -22.07 -2.08 -6.67
CA SER A 107 -21.90 -3.16 -7.67
C SER A 107 -20.70 -4.04 -7.43
N MET A 108 -19.73 -3.61 -6.60
CA MET A 108 -18.52 -4.38 -6.24
C MET A 108 -18.54 -4.86 -4.78
N GLU A 109 -19.74 -5.13 -4.23
CA GLU A 109 -19.87 -5.50 -2.82
C GLU A 109 -19.14 -6.80 -2.47
N ASP A 110 -19.18 -7.80 -3.35
CA ASP A 110 -18.52 -9.09 -3.12
C ASP A 110 -17.00 -8.92 -3.08
N GLU A 111 -16.45 -8.07 -3.96
CA GLU A 111 -15.02 -7.72 -3.97
C GLU A 111 -14.64 -6.95 -2.71
N ILE A 112 -15.49 -6.03 -2.26
CA ILE A 112 -15.24 -5.29 -1.00
C ILE A 112 -15.18 -6.25 0.18
N VAL A 113 -16.13 -7.19 0.28
CA VAL A 113 -16.14 -8.20 1.36
C VAL A 113 -14.85 -9.01 1.33
N TYR A 114 -14.45 -9.54 0.17
CA TYR A 114 -13.21 -10.28 0.01
C TYR A 114 -11.98 -9.46 0.42
N GLN A 115 -11.92 -8.19 0.02
CA GLN A 115 -10.80 -7.31 0.35
C GLN A 115 -10.74 -6.97 1.85
N MET A 116 -11.89 -6.93 2.54
CA MET A 116 -11.91 -6.75 4.00
C MET A 116 -11.46 -8.01 4.74
N GLU A 117 -11.79 -9.20 4.24
CA GLU A 117 -11.26 -10.46 4.78
C GLU A 117 -9.75 -10.54 4.59
N LEU A 118 -9.24 -10.15 3.42
CA LEU A 118 -7.81 -10.08 3.14
C LEU A 118 -7.10 -9.06 4.05
N LEU A 119 -7.71 -7.89 4.26
CA LEU A 119 -7.19 -6.87 5.16
C LEU A 119 -7.16 -7.37 6.61
N GLU A 120 -8.20 -8.07 7.07
CA GLU A 120 -8.21 -8.70 8.39
C GLU A 120 -7.06 -9.69 8.54
N ASP A 121 -6.82 -10.52 7.53
CA ASP A 121 -5.71 -11.46 7.54
C ASP A 121 -4.35 -10.72 7.58
N GLY A 122 -4.21 -9.63 6.85
CA GLY A 122 -3.05 -8.75 6.93
C GLY A 122 -2.81 -8.19 8.35
N PHE A 123 -3.87 -7.80 9.08
CA PHE A 123 -3.75 -7.36 10.47
C PHE A 123 -3.40 -8.50 11.44
N LYS A 124 -3.82 -9.75 11.16
CA LYS A 124 -3.36 -10.92 11.92
C LYS A 124 -1.86 -11.13 11.77
N HIS A 125 -1.34 -11.00 10.53
CA HIS A 125 0.09 -11.05 10.27
C HIS A 125 0.83 -9.89 10.95
N LEU A 126 0.29 -8.67 10.89
CA LEU A 126 0.86 -7.51 11.58
C LEU A 126 0.98 -7.76 13.09
N ASN A 127 -0.07 -8.27 13.72
CA ASN A 127 -0.07 -8.57 15.15
C ASN A 127 0.93 -9.69 15.52
N TYR A 128 1.18 -10.64 14.63
CA TYR A 128 2.21 -11.66 14.83
C TYR A 128 3.61 -11.05 14.92
N TYR A 129 3.95 -10.13 14.02
CA TYR A 129 5.28 -9.48 14.03
C TYR A 129 5.38 -8.35 15.05
N PHE A 130 4.27 -7.71 15.37
CA PHE A 130 4.16 -6.57 16.28
C PHE A 130 2.98 -6.76 17.23
N PRO A 131 3.13 -7.56 18.30
CA PRO A 131 2.03 -7.88 19.22
C PRO A 131 1.39 -6.66 19.90
N GLU A 132 2.15 -5.55 20.02
CA GLU A 132 1.68 -4.29 20.61
C GLU A 132 1.02 -3.35 19.59
N ALA A 133 0.98 -3.75 18.30
CA ALA A 133 0.35 -2.91 17.28
C ALA A 133 -1.17 -2.83 17.48
N THR A 134 -1.71 -1.63 17.39
CA THR A 134 -3.15 -1.41 17.46
C THR A 134 -3.84 -1.81 16.16
N THR A 135 -5.05 -2.37 16.28
CA THR A 135 -5.94 -2.62 15.14
C THR A 135 -6.94 -1.46 15.07
N PRO A 136 -7.02 -0.73 13.95
CA PRO A 136 -7.95 0.38 13.82
C PRO A 136 -9.40 -0.08 13.56
N ASP A 137 -10.37 0.82 13.86
CA ASP A 137 -11.68 0.74 13.23
C ASP A 137 -11.55 1.00 11.73
N ILE A 138 -12.19 0.20 10.90
CA ILE A 138 -12.21 0.40 9.45
C ILE A 138 -13.47 1.16 9.06
N VAL A 139 -13.30 2.27 8.35
CA VAL A 139 -14.43 3.06 7.84
C VAL A 139 -14.39 3.07 6.31
N LEU A 140 -15.36 2.41 5.68
CA LEU A 140 -15.53 2.45 4.22
C LEU A 140 -16.43 3.62 3.85
N MET A 141 -15.96 4.47 2.94
CA MET A 141 -16.63 5.72 2.60
C MET A 141 -16.67 5.97 1.10
N ASN A 142 -17.63 6.76 0.64
CA ASN A 142 -17.55 7.48 -0.61
C ASN A 142 -17.03 8.88 -0.29
N SER A 143 -15.80 9.16 -0.65
CA SER A 143 -15.10 10.38 -0.26
C SER A 143 -15.29 11.53 -1.26
N TRP A 144 -16.09 11.31 -2.30
CA TRP A 144 -16.25 12.26 -3.42
C TRP A 144 -14.91 12.58 -4.10
N PHE A 145 -14.05 11.56 -4.23
CA PHE A 145 -12.69 11.63 -4.76
C PHE A 145 -11.77 12.62 -4.04
N GLN A 146 -11.96 12.77 -2.72
CA GLN A 146 -11.06 13.60 -1.91
C GLN A 146 -9.93 12.76 -1.28
N TYR A 147 -10.23 11.56 -0.78
CA TYR A 147 -9.28 10.71 -0.06
C TYR A 147 -9.46 9.24 -0.40
N GLY A 148 -8.45 8.61 -1.00
CA GLY A 148 -8.44 7.15 -1.22
C GLY A 148 -8.20 6.39 0.08
N ILE A 149 -7.17 6.77 0.83
CA ILE A 149 -6.85 6.22 2.16
C ILE A 149 -6.61 7.39 3.11
N PHE A 150 -7.16 7.29 4.30
CA PHE A 150 -6.95 8.26 5.37
C PHE A 150 -6.81 7.52 6.71
N THR A 151 -5.84 7.93 7.53
CA THR A 151 -5.50 7.27 8.79
C THR A 151 -5.45 8.27 9.94
N THR A 152 -5.89 7.81 11.09
CA THR A 152 -5.68 8.44 12.40
C THR A 152 -5.04 7.43 13.35
N ASP A 153 -4.86 7.75 14.61
CA ASP A 153 -4.35 6.83 15.62
C ASP A 153 -5.24 5.58 15.83
N SER A 154 -6.55 5.68 15.50
CA SER A 154 -7.54 4.63 15.78
C SER A 154 -8.45 4.29 14.61
N VAL A 155 -8.39 4.99 13.49
CA VAL A 155 -9.25 4.78 12.32
C VAL A 155 -8.42 4.66 11.06
N LEU A 156 -8.75 3.66 10.25
CA LEU A 156 -8.30 3.50 8.87
C LEU A 156 -9.53 3.67 7.96
N ALA A 157 -9.62 4.79 7.27
CA ALA A 157 -10.71 5.07 6.36
C ALA A 157 -10.30 4.80 4.92
N VAL A 158 -11.20 4.14 4.16
CA VAL A 158 -10.99 3.74 2.75
C VAL A 158 -12.06 4.40 1.89
N GLY A 159 -11.64 5.27 0.98
CA GLY A 159 -12.48 5.90 -0.04
C GLY A 159 -12.71 4.94 -1.19
N LEU A 160 -13.83 4.20 -1.16
CA LEU A 160 -14.17 3.17 -2.15
C LEU A 160 -14.32 3.72 -3.57
N ASP A 161 -14.66 4.98 -3.70
CA ASP A 161 -14.72 5.73 -4.96
C ASP A 161 -13.37 5.75 -5.72
N PHE A 162 -12.25 5.58 -5.04
CA PHE A 162 -10.92 5.43 -5.65
C PHE A 162 -10.62 4.00 -6.17
N PHE A 163 -11.53 3.05 -5.97
CA PHE A 163 -11.30 1.65 -6.35
C PHE A 163 -12.33 1.09 -7.33
N ILE A 164 -13.16 1.94 -7.91
CA ILE A 164 -14.18 1.52 -8.87
C ILE A 164 -13.53 1.20 -10.22
N SER A 165 -13.71 -0.04 -10.69
CA SER A 165 -13.18 -0.49 -11.98
C SER A 165 -14.08 -0.21 -13.18
N ASP A 166 -15.32 0.22 -12.97
CA ASP A 166 -16.30 0.45 -14.04
C ASP A 166 -15.83 1.51 -15.04
N THR A 167 -15.80 1.14 -16.33
CA THR A 167 -15.34 2.01 -17.41
C THR A 167 -16.26 3.21 -17.66
N ILE A 168 -17.54 3.13 -17.31
CA ILE A 168 -18.52 4.23 -17.45
C ILE A 168 -18.19 5.30 -16.41
N ILE A 169 -17.96 4.89 -15.17
CA ILE A 169 -17.59 5.81 -14.09
C ILE A 169 -16.20 6.41 -14.35
N LYS A 170 -15.24 5.59 -14.80
CA LYS A 170 -13.88 6.08 -15.17
C LYS A 170 -13.90 7.21 -16.19
N LYS A 171 -14.91 7.30 -17.06
CA LYS A 171 -15.05 8.44 -18.00
C LYS A 171 -15.53 9.72 -17.32
N ASN A 172 -16.24 9.60 -16.20
CA ASN A 172 -16.84 10.72 -15.47
C ASN A 172 -16.03 11.13 -14.24
N TYR A 173 -14.80 10.66 -14.09
CA TYR A 173 -13.93 11.07 -12.99
C TYR A 173 -13.65 12.56 -13.04
N PRO A 174 -13.51 13.20 -11.86
CA PRO A 174 -13.09 14.59 -11.78
C PRO A 174 -11.80 14.86 -12.59
N PRO A 175 -11.68 16.00 -13.27
CA PRO A 175 -10.49 16.33 -14.05
C PRO A 175 -9.18 16.31 -13.29
N GLN A 176 -9.24 16.42 -11.95
CA GLN A 176 -8.10 16.39 -11.05
C GLN A 176 -7.46 14.99 -10.94
N LEU A 177 -8.19 13.93 -11.33
CA LEU A 177 -7.66 12.57 -11.33
C LEU A 177 -6.93 12.29 -12.64
N TYR A 178 -5.61 12.35 -12.60
CA TYR A 178 -4.75 12.08 -13.73
C TYR A 178 -4.89 10.62 -14.23
N SER A 179 -4.61 10.40 -15.49
CA SER A 179 -4.75 9.06 -16.12
C SER A 179 -3.92 7.98 -15.44
N TYR A 180 -2.72 8.29 -14.93
CA TYR A 180 -1.88 7.35 -14.23
C TYR A 180 -2.47 6.92 -12.87
N MET A 181 -3.25 7.78 -12.20
CA MET A 181 -3.95 7.42 -10.97
C MET A 181 -5.08 6.42 -11.23
N LYS A 182 -5.76 6.58 -12.37
CA LYS A 182 -6.92 5.74 -12.73
C LYS A 182 -6.57 4.28 -13.00
N LYS A 183 -5.33 3.98 -13.43
CA LYS A 183 -4.89 2.59 -13.64
C LYS A 183 -4.86 1.80 -12.33
N ASP A 184 -4.52 2.47 -11.21
CA ASP A 184 -4.40 1.87 -9.90
C ASP A 184 -5.75 1.79 -9.15
N MET A 185 -6.83 2.36 -9.75
CA MET A 185 -8.17 2.35 -9.18
C MET A 185 -8.88 1.02 -9.51
N GLN A 186 -8.50 -0.04 -8.83
CA GLN A 186 -9.05 -1.40 -8.98
C GLN A 186 -9.44 -1.94 -7.61
N PRO A 187 -10.53 -2.70 -7.50
CA PRO A 187 -10.95 -3.31 -6.23
C PRO A 187 -9.86 -4.20 -5.62
N ASP A 188 -9.09 -4.91 -6.44
CA ASP A 188 -8.03 -5.82 -6.01
C ASP A 188 -6.92 -5.14 -5.19
N TYR A 189 -6.84 -3.81 -5.25
CA TYR A 189 -5.83 -3.04 -4.51
C TYR A 189 -6.32 -2.47 -3.18
N ILE A 190 -7.59 -2.67 -2.80
CA ILE A 190 -8.18 -2.08 -1.58
C ILE A 190 -7.40 -2.47 -0.33
N ALA A 191 -7.25 -3.78 -0.07
CA ALA A 191 -6.59 -4.28 1.14
C ALA A 191 -5.12 -3.85 1.23
N VAL A 192 -4.38 -4.01 0.12
CA VAL A 192 -2.95 -3.67 0.07
C VAL A 192 -2.74 -2.16 0.25
N ASN A 193 -3.55 -1.31 -0.41
CA ASN A 193 -3.43 0.14 -0.26
C ASN A 193 -3.87 0.63 1.12
N ALA A 194 -4.91 0.03 1.70
CA ALA A 194 -5.34 0.32 3.06
C ALA A 194 -4.22 0.00 4.06
N MET A 195 -3.64 -1.20 3.97
CA MET A 195 -2.52 -1.60 4.82
C MET A 195 -1.27 -0.74 4.57
N TYR A 196 -0.96 -0.40 3.29
CA TYR A 196 0.15 0.50 2.98
C TYR A 196 -0.01 1.87 3.65
N GLY A 197 -1.21 2.46 3.58
CA GLY A 197 -1.52 3.72 4.25
C GLY A 197 -1.38 3.62 5.76
N TRP A 198 -1.86 2.54 6.37
CA TRP A 198 -1.72 2.28 7.80
C TRP A 198 -0.27 2.15 8.23
N LEU A 199 0.50 1.30 7.56
CA LEU A 199 1.91 1.09 7.85
C LEU A 199 2.75 2.36 7.64
N HIS A 200 2.45 3.13 6.59
CA HIS A 200 3.14 4.39 6.33
C HIS A 200 2.90 5.43 7.41
N TYR A 201 1.71 5.44 8.02
CA TYR A 201 1.39 6.29 9.17
C TYR A 201 2.10 5.82 10.44
N GLN A 202 2.15 4.49 10.69
CA GLN A 202 2.76 3.91 11.89
C GLN A 202 4.30 3.91 11.85
N VAL A 203 4.88 3.64 10.69
CA VAL A 203 6.33 3.71 10.49
C VAL A 203 6.71 5.14 10.15
N HIS A 204 7.17 5.90 11.13
CA HIS A 204 7.53 7.30 10.95
C HIS A 204 8.53 7.48 9.79
N PRO A 205 8.19 8.29 8.78
CA PRO A 205 9.09 8.55 7.68
C PRO A 205 10.38 9.22 8.19
N ILE A 206 11.47 8.95 7.50
CA ILE A 206 12.72 9.67 7.71
C ILE A 206 12.45 11.15 7.40
N THR A 207 12.36 11.95 8.45
CA THR A 207 12.12 13.39 8.35
C THR A 207 13.40 14.13 8.72
N GLY A 208 13.98 14.79 7.74
CA GLY A 208 15.14 15.66 7.94
C GLY A 208 15.65 16.18 6.60
N ASP A 209 16.11 17.42 6.58
CA ASP A 209 16.66 18.04 5.38
C ASP A 209 17.96 17.37 4.91
N GLU A 210 18.53 16.49 5.75
CA GLU A 210 19.74 15.74 5.48
C GLU A 210 19.50 14.33 4.90
N SER A 211 18.24 13.87 4.80
CA SER A 211 17.93 12.55 4.24
C SER A 211 18.20 12.52 2.73
N THR A 212 18.81 11.42 2.29
CA THR A 212 19.21 11.20 0.90
C THR A 212 18.18 10.40 0.13
N LEU A 213 18.31 10.35 -1.21
CA LEU A 213 17.49 9.46 -2.03
C LEU A 213 17.59 8.01 -1.55
N LEU A 214 18.77 7.52 -1.19
CA LEU A 214 18.96 6.18 -0.62
C LEU A 214 18.10 5.95 0.62
N ASP A 215 18.04 6.94 1.53
CA ASP A 215 17.24 6.84 2.74
C ASP A 215 15.74 6.71 2.41
N HIS A 216 15.25 7.49 1.45
CA HIS A 216 13.87 7.43 0.98
C HIS A 216 13.54 6.12 0.26
N MET A 217 14.45 5.63 -0.59
CA MET A 217 14.30 4.35 -1.29
C MET A 217 14.20 3.19 -0.30
N VAL A 218 15.14 3.12 0.64
CA VAL A 218 15.17 2.06 1.65
C VAL A 218 13.96 2.14 2.58
N TYR A 219 13.56 3.33 3.02
CA TYR A 219 12.36 3.50 3.83
C TYR A 219 11.11 2.93 3.14
N LYS A 220 10.85 3.37 1.90
CA LYS A 220 9.71 2.87 1.12
C LYS A 220 9.82 1.36 0.83
N GLY A 221 11.03 0.89 0.54
CA GLY A 221 11.31 -0.53 0.35
C GLY A 221 11.04 -1.39 1.59
N LYS A 222 11.36 -0.90 2.79
CA LYS A 222 11.00 -1.55 4.05
C LYS A 222 9.49 -1.66 4.23
N VAL A 223 8.74 -0.59 3.91
CA VAL A 223 7.27 -0.62 3.99
C VAL A 223 6.68 -1.63 3.00
N ARG A 224 7.23 -1.72 1.76
CA ARG A 224 6.81 -2.73 0.78
C ARG A 224 7.15 -4.15 1.22
N TYR A 225 8.34 -4.37 1.79
CA TYR A 225 8.71 -5.67 2.36
C TYR A 225 7.80 -6.07 3.53
N LEU A 226 7.41 -5.08 4.34
CA LEU A 226 6.43 -5.31 5.41
C LEU A 226 5.06 -5.67 4.84
N LEU A 227 4.63 -5.06 3.71
CA LEU A 227 3.41 -5.47 3.01
C LEU A 227 3.49 -6.92 2.50
N GLU A 228 4.63 -7.37 1.98
CA GLU A 228 4.83 -8.79 1.62
C GLU A 228 4.66 -9.71 2.83
N ALA A 229 5.11 -9.28 4.01
CA ALA A 229 4.92 -10.04 5.24
C ALA A 229 3.46 -10.02 5.74
N MET A 230 2.70 -8.95 5.43
CA MET A 230 1.25 -8.89 5.76
C MET A 230 0.41 -9.69 4.76
N PHE A 231 0.85 -9.80 3.53
CA PHE A 231 0.13 -10.46 2.43
C PHE A 231 1.04 -11.46 1.70
N PRO A 232 1.51 -12.54 2.37
CA PRO A 232 2.54 -13.43 1.81
C PRO A 232 2.07 -14.23 0.60
N MET A 233 0.76 -14.30 0.34
CA MET A 233 0.18 -14.98 -0.81
C MET A 233 -0.10 -14.04 -1.99
N GLU A 234 0.03 -12.72 -1.79
CA GLU A 234 -0.21 -11.74 -2.83
C GLU A 234 0.98 -11.60 -3.79
N LYS A 235 0.67 -11.32 -5.05
CA LYS A 235 1.69 -11.11 -6.07
C LYS A 235 2.47 -9.81 -5.82
N GLU A 236 3.73 -9.78 -6.22
CA GLU A 236 4.55 -8.57 -6.18
C GLU A 236 3.91 -7.42 -6.98
N SER A 237 3.24 -7.71 -8.08
CA SER A 237 2.51 -6.71 -8.86
C SER A 237 1.42 -6.03 -8.04
N THR A 238 0.64 -6.79 -7.25
CA THR A 238 -0.36 -6.25 -6.30
C THR A 238 0.31 -5.44 -5.19
N ILE A 239 1.38 -5.97 -4.59
CA ILE A 239 2.14 -5.28 -3.52
C ILE A 239 2.68 -3.93 -4.00
N MET A 240 3.11 -3.82 -5.25
CA MET A 240 3.67 -2.60 -5.83
C MET A 240 2.63 -1.68 -6.49
N ASN A 241 1.40 -2.13 -6.70
CA ASN A 241 0.41 -1.51 -7.60
C ASN A 241 1.00 -1.33 -9.01
N TYR A 242 1.56 -2.37 -9.57
CA TYR A 242 2.10 -2.42 -10.93
C TYR A 242 1.31 -3.42 -11.78
N SER A 243 1.24 -3.19 -13.07
CA SER A 243 0.87 -4.24 -14.01
C SER A 243 2.00 -5.27 -14.13
N GLU A 244 1.67 -6.44 -14.66
CA GLU A 244 2.70 -7.48 -14.93
C GLU A 244 3.76 -6.98 -15.94
N GLU A 245 3.38 -6.13 -16.90
CA GLU A 245 4.29 -5.49 -17.86
C GLU A 245 5.23 -4.49 -17.18
N GLU A 246 4.70 -3.67 -16.27
CA GLU A 246 5.49 -2.72 -15.48
C GLU A 246 6.50 -3.45 -14.59
N LEU A 247 6.07 -4.53 -13.94
CA LEU A 247 6.94 -5.35 -13.10
C LEU A 247 8.02 -6.04 -13.95
N ALA A 248 7.67 -6.60 -15.10
CA ALA A 248 8.63 -7.20 -16.03
C ALA A 248 9.65 -6.18 -16.54
N TRP A 249 9.22 -4.93 -16.78
CA TRP A 249 10.13 -3.82 -17.13
C TRP A 249 11.13 -3.53 -16.01
N CYS A 250 10.67 -3.49 -14.74
CA CYS A 250 11.53 -3.27 -13.58
C CYS A 250 12.66 -4.30 -13.51
N TYR A 251 12.33 -5.58 -13.60
CA TYR A 251 13.33 -6.65 -13.59
C TYR A 251 14.29 -6.58 -14.79
N LYS A 252 13.78 -6.36 -15.98
CA LYS A 252 14.58 -6.24 -17.21
C LYS A 252 15.55 -5.06 -17.15
N LYS A 253 15.18 -3.97 -16.51
CA LYS A 253 15.95 -2.72 -16.49
C LYS A 253 16.72 -2.48 -15.20
N GLN A 254 16.63 -3.37 -14.22
CA GLN A 254 17.20 -3.22 -12.88
C GLN A 254 18.65 -2.72 -12.90
N LEU A 255 19.52 -3.35 -13.69
CA LEU A 255 20.94 -2.98 -13.78
C LEU A 255 21.14 -1.59 -14.43
N ALA A 256 20.33 -1.25 -15.44
CA ALA A 256 20.40 0.07 -16.07
C ALA A 256 19.97 1.17 -15.10
N VAL A 257 18.87 0.96 -14.39
CA VAL A 257 18.38 1.87 -13.32
C VAL A 257 19.43 2.03 -12.23
N TRP A 258 20.07 0.93 -11.79
CA TRP A 258 21.14 0.99 -10.79
C TRP A 258 22.34 1.81 -11.25
N ARG A 259 22.71 1.73 -12.51
CA ARG A 259 23.79 2.56 -13.09
C ARG A 259 23.45 4.05 -13.03
N GLU A 260 22.22 4.45 -13.33
CA GLU A 260 21.78 5.86 -13.20
C GLU A 260 21.75 6.31 -11.72
N LEU A 261 21.30 5.45 -10.80
CA LEU A 261 21.31 5.72 -9.36
C LEU A 261 22.72 5.89 -8.79
N THR A 262 23.71 5.14 -9.32
CA THR A 262 25.10 5.20 -8.86
C THR A 262 25.98 6.12 -9.69
N LYS A 263 25.44 6.73 -10.74
CA LYS A 263 26.13 7.68 -11.58
C LYS A 263 26.57 8.91 -10.79
N VAL A 264 27.84 9.25 -10.93
CA VAL A 264 28.44 10.40 -10.25
C VAL A 264 28.20 11.66 -11.08
N ASN A 265 27.67 12.69 -10.43
CA ASN A 265 27.41 13.98 -11.03
C ASN A 265 28.68 14.87 -11.05
N GLU A 266 28.57 16.10 -11.60
CA GLU A 266 29.68 17.08 -11.67
C GLU A 266 30.24 17.48 -10.28
N LYS A 267 29.45 17.28 -9.20
CA LYS A 267 29.87 17.52 -7.82
C LYS A 267 30.57 16.32 -7.18
N ASN A 268 30.92 15.31 -7.97
CA ASN A 268 31.50 14.05 -7.53
C ASN A 268 30.63 13.28 -6.52
N GLN A 269 29.30 13.37 -6.67
CA GLN A 269 28.33 12.73 -5.80
C GLN A 269 27.42 11.79 -6.62
N ALA A 270 27.23 10.55 -6.16
CA ALA A 270 26.30 9.62 -6.79
C ALA A 270 24.83 10.04 -6.52
N THR A 271 23.95 9.79 -7.51
CA THR A 271 22.53 10.15 -7.47
C THR A 271 21.82 9.63 -6.20
N ILE A 272 22.19 8.44 -5.71
CA ILE A 272 21.62 7.88 -4.47
C ILE A 272 21.84 8.75 -3.23
N TYR A 273 22.81 9.67 -3.26
CA TYR A 273 23.08 10.60 -2.16
C TYR A 273 22.51 12.00 -2.37
N GLU A 274 21.64 12.18 -3.38
CA GLU A 274 20.91 13.43 -3.59
C GLU A 274 20.02 13.74 -2.39
N LYS A 275 20.01 15.01 -1.95
CA LYS A 275 19.23 15.49 -0.79
C LYS A 275 18.09 16.43 -1.18
N LYS A 276 18.11 16.95 -2.40
CA LYS A 276 17.10 17.90 -2.86
C LYS A 276 15.75 17.19 -3.02
N LYS A 277 14.76 17.58 -2.25
CA LYS A 277 13.43 16.94 -2.21
C LYS A 277 12.78 16.80 -3.59
N SER A 278 12.91 17.82 -4.45
CA SER A 278 12.36 17.77 -5.83
C SER A 278 13.06 16.73 -6.72
N GLU A 279 14.34 16.45 -6.49
CA GLU A 279 15.07 15.41 -7.25
C GLU A 279 14.77 14.02 -6.69
N ILE A 280 14.69 13.88 -5.36
CA ILE A 280 14.26 12.64 -4.70
C ILE A 280 12.87 12.23 -5.18
N SER A 281 11.93 13.19 -5.23
CA SER A 281 10.55 12.96 -5.66
C SER A 281 10.46 12.35 -7.06
N LYS A 282 11.37 12.68 -7.97
CA LYS A 282 11.42 12.11 -9.33
C LYS A 282 11.61 10.58 -9.35
N TRP A 283 12.16 10.00 -8.28
CA TRP A 283 12.43 8.57 -8.16
C TRP A 283 11.40 7.80 -7.38
N VAL A 284 10.76 8.44 -6.39
CA VAL A 284 9.94 7.74 -5.38
C VAL A 284 8.48 8.20 -5.31
N ALA A 285 8.11 9.28 -6.00
CA ALA A 285 6.72 9.74 -6.02
C ALA A 285 5.91 9.03 -7.11
N PRO A 286 4.60 8.82 -6.89
CA PRO A 286 3.69 8.36 -7.93
C PRO A 286 3.68 9.32 -9.14
N GLY A 287 3.54 8.78 -10.34
CA GLY A 287 3.48 9.55 -11.57
C GLY A 287 3.18 8.66 -12.78
N PRO A 288 3.14 9.22 -13.98
CA PRO A 288 2.98 8.42 -15.20
C PRO A 288 4.20 7.53 -15.47
N PHE A 289 5.36 7.91 -14.97
CA PHE A 289 6.64 7.20 -15.07
C PHE A 289 7.63 7.79 -14.05
N THR A 290 8.74 7.13 -13.79
CA THR A 290 9.85 7.68 -12.99
C THR A 290 10.52 8.82 -13.77
N SER A 291 10.20 10.07 -13.43
CA SER A 291 10.60 11.24 -14.23
C SER A 291 12.11 11.52 -14.24
N ALA A 292 12.88 10.83 -13.40
CA ALA A 292 14.36 10.83 -13.45
C ALA A 292 14.92 9.90 -14.56
N LEU A 293 14.07 9.11 -15.22
CA LEU A 293 14.41 8.16 -16.28
C LEU A 293 13.68 8.53 -17.59
N SER A 294 13.53 7.58 -18.50
CA SER A 294 12.74 7.78 -19.72
C SER A 294 11.24 7.62 -19.48
N GLU A 295 10.41 8.11 -20.40
CA GLU A 295 8.94 7.97 -20.37
C GLU A 295 8.47 6.50 -20.45
N GLU A 296 9.33 5.58 -20.84
CA GLU A 296 9.07 4.14 -20.85
C GLU A 296 9.24 3.49 -19.45
N ALA A 297 9.82 4.23 -18.50
CA ALA A 297 10.10 3.70 -17.17
C ALA A 297 8.81 3.56 -16.35
N THR A 298 8.69 2.47 -15.61
CA THR A 298 7.67 2.35 -14.57
C THR A 298 7.83 3.49 -13.54
N ASP A 299 6.74 3.94 -12.96
CA ASP A 299 6.80 4.95 -11.89
C ASP A 299 7.46 4.40 -10.61
N ARG A 300 7.82 5.26 -9.68
CA ARG A 300 8.36 4.89 -8.36
C ARG A 300 9.50 3.86 -8.37
N MET A 301 10.36 3.87 -9.41
CA MET A 301 11.48 2.93 -9.52
C MET A 301 12.41 2.93 -8.31
N GLY A 302 12.55 4.08 -7.64
CA GLY A 302 13.32 4.15 -6.38
C GLY A 302 12.69 3.32 -5.26
N GLU A 303 11.37 3.27 -5.18
CA GLU A 303 10.64 2.45 -4.20
C GLU A 303 10.81 0.96 -4.50
N TRP A 304 10.69 0.55 -5.77
CA TRP A 304 10.91 -0.84 -6.18
C TRP A 304 12.36 -1.30 -5.92
N VAL A 305 13.35 -0.47 -6.27
CA VAL A 305 14.76 -0.78 -5.95
C VAL A 305 14.96 -0.90 -4.44
N GLY A 306 14.32 -0.03 -3.65
CA GLY A 306 14.32 -0.12 -2.20
C GLY A 306 13.76 -1.45 -1.67
N LEU A 307 12.69 -1.96 -2.27
CA LEU A 307 12.14 -3.30 -1.97
C LEU A 307 13.16 -4.41 -2.28
N GLN A 308 13.82 -4.35 -3.46
CA GLN A 308 14.86 -5.33 -3.79
C GLN A 308 16.03 -5.27 -2.80
N MET A 309 16.40 -4.05 -2.33
CA MET A 309 17.41 -3.89 -1.28
C MET A 309 16.98 -4.54 0.04
N ALA A 310 15.70 -4.38 0.42
CA ALA A 310 15.15 -5.00 1.64
C ALA A 310 15.16 -6.54 1.54
N ARG A 311 14.73 -7.09 0.40
CA ARG A 311 14.77 -8.54 0.12
C ARG A 311 16.19 -9.09 0.17
N ASP A 312 17.15 -8.44 -0.49
CA ASP A 312 18.55 -8.85 -0.48
C ASP A 312 19.13 -8.80 0.95
N TYR A 313 18.85 -7.73 1.69
CA TYR A 313 19.28 -7.61 3.09
C TYR A 313 18.73 -8.76 3.95
N MET A 314 17.43 -9.03 3.87
CA MET A 314 16.78 -10.07 4.66
C MET A 314 17.21 -11.49 4.27
N ARG A 315 17.50 -11.73 3.00
CA ARG A 315 18.05 -13.00 2.52
C ARG A 315 19.46 -13.25 3.06
N GLU A 316 20.33 -12.23 3.05
CA GLU A 316 21.71 -12.35 3.53
C GLU A 316 21.82 -12.30 5.06
N ASN A 317 20.75 -11.94 5.76
CA ASN A 317 20.69 -11.87 7.23
C ASN A 317 19.46 -12.62 7.75
N PRO A 318 19.39 -13.97 7.62
CA PRO A 318 18.20 -14.75 7.91
C PRO A 318 17.73 -14.67 9.36
N GLU A 319 18.65 -14.41 10.31
CA GLU A 319 18.35 -14.27 11.73
C GLU A 319 17.73 -12.90 12.10
N THR A 320 17.72 -11.95 11.18
CA THR A 320 17.16 -10.62 11.45
C THR A 320 15.63 -10.70 11.46
N SER A 321 15.02 -10.26 12.55
CA SER A 321 13.56 -10.12 12.63
C SER A 321 13.05 -8.95 11.77
N ILE A 322 11.75 -8.95 11.41
CA ILE A 322 11.15 -7.81 10.70
C ILE A 322 11.21 -6.52 11.54
N PRO A 323 10.88 -6.51 12.85
CA PRO A 323 11.10 -5.34 13.69
C PRO A 323 12.54 -4.82 13.69
N ASP A 324 13.53 -5.72 13.76
CA ASP A 324 14.94 -5.33 13.73
C ASP A 324 15.36 -4.77 12.36
N MET A 325 14.85 -5.32 11.26
CA MET A 325 15.07 -4.82 9.90
C MET A 325 14.60 -3.36 9.79
N LEU A 326 13.44 -3.01 10.34
CA LEU A 326 12.92 -1.64 10.30
C LEU A 326 13.86 -0.64 10.99
N GLN A 327 14.60 -1.04 12.01
CA GLN A 327 15.54 -0.18 12.76
C GLN A 327 16.89 0.01 12.05
N GLN A 328 17.20 -0.76 11.01
CA GLN A 328 18.50 -0.66 10.34
C GLN A 328 18.58 0.62 9.48
N ASN A 329 19.78 1.21 9.40
CA ASN A 329 20.03 2.36 8.53
C ASN A 329 20.19 1.93 7.05
N SER A 330 19.99 2.87 6.14
CA SER A 330 19.99 2.64 4.68
C SER A 330 21.32 2.08 4.14
N ARG A 331 22.45 2.44 4.74
CA ARG A 331 23.77 1.96 4.30
C ARG A 331 23.97 0.45 4.50
N LYS A 332 23.27 -0.14 5.50
CA LYS A 332 23.29 -1.61 5.66
C LYS A 332 22.63 -2.31 4.49
N PHE A 333 21.51 -1.79 4.00
CA PHE A 333 20.82 -2.35 2.84
C PHE A 333 21.67 -2.20 1.57
N LEU A 334 22.28 -1.03 1.36
CA LEU A 334 23.17 -0.78 0.25
C LEU A 334 24.33 -1.78 0.18
N LYS A 335 24.88 -2.18 1.33
CA LYS A 335 26.01 -3.14 1.42
C LYS A 335 25.67 -4.51 0.83
N TYR A 336 24.41 -4.97 0.98
CA TYR A 336 23.97 -6.30 0.56
C TYR A 336 23.26 -6.31 -0.80
N TYR A 337 22.91 -5.12 -1.32
CA TYR A 337 22.19 -5.03 -2.59
C TYR A 337 23.07 -5.45 -3.78
N ASN A 338 22.56 -6.42 -4.53
CA ASN A 338 23.21 -6.92 -5.73
C ASN A 338 22.21 -6.95 -6.91
N PRO A 339 22.16 -5.88 -7.72
CA PRO A 339 21.23 -5.83 -8.85
C PRO A 339 21.49 -6.97 -9.84
N LYS A 340 20.47 -7.76 -10.14
CA LYS A 340 20.56 -8.88 -11.07
C LYS A 340 20.74 -8.38 -12.50
N ARG A 341 21.45 -9.15 -13.31
CA ARG A 341 21.72 -8.88 -14.74
C ARG A 341 20.53 -9.32 -15.60
#